data_7893bc23ec01c6b2d1645fa0e7da1ebe
#
_entry.id   7893bc23ec01c6b2d1645fa0e7da1ebe
#
_cell.length_a   1.000
_cell.length_b   1.000
_cell.length_c   1.000
_cell.angle_alpha   90.00
_cell.angle_beta   90.00
_cell.angle_gamma   90.00
#
_symmetry.space_group_name_H-M   'P 1'
#
loop_
_entity.id
_entity.type
_entity.pdbx_description
1 polymer ?
#
loop_
_entity_poly.entity_id
_entity_poly.type
_entity_poly.pdbx_seq_one_letter_code
_entity_poly.pdbx_strand_id
1 'polypeptide(L)'
;MKRYNTRFIDSKNYQEYIINIDSLVSYNFKRKGTSKERRSFNDLTTREKIESLEKKMRYYKEKKFEIRRYIDCNYVDNMSSFLTLTFAENIKDVARANKEFTNFIKRLKRYLEKNYQIDLKYIATWETQQRG
;
A
#
# COMPACT_ATOMS: atom_id res chain seq x y z
N MET A 1 -24.59 5.94 17.28
CA MET A 1 -23.53 4.94 17.38
C MET A 1 -24.00 3.68 16.67
N LYS A 2 -23.30 3.25 15.60
CA LYS A 2 -23.66 2.01 14.88
C LYS A 2 -22.71 0.91 15.33
N ARG A 3 -23.25 -0.26 15.69
CA ARG A 3 -22.50 -1.46 16.03
C ARG A 3 -22.63 -2.47 14.89
N TYR A 4 -21.56 -3.09 14.49
CA TYR A 4 -21.54 -4.17 13.50
C TYR A 4 -20.42 -5.14 13.82
N ASN A 5 -20.61 -6.39 13.48
CA ASN A 5 -19.59 -7.43 13.62
C ASN A 5 -19.11 -7.96 12.27
N THR A 6 -19.82 -7.64 11.21
CA THR A 6 -19.51 -8.13 9.87
C THR A 6 -19.26 -6.97 8.93
N ARG A 7 -18.21 -7.08 8.13
CA ARG A 7 -17.89 -6.18 7.03
C ARG A 7 -17.88 -7.00 5.74
N PHE A 8 -18.64 -6.57 4.76
CA PHE A 8 -18.63 -7.13 3.42
C PHE A 8 -17.86 -6.20 2.49
N ILE A 9 -16.95 -6.77 1.72
CA ILE A 9 -16.21 -6.07 0.67
C ILE A 9 -16.55 -6.78 -0.62
N ASP A 10 -17.16 -6.07 -1.55
CA ASP A 10 -17.53 -6.56 -2.87
C ASP A 10 -16.84 -5.75 -3.94
N SER A 11 -16.20 -6.43 -4.87
CA SER A 11 -15.63 -5.85 -6.08
C SER A 11 -15.86 -6.82 -7.25
N LYS A 12 -15.66 -6.35 -8.47
CA LYS A 12 -15.98 -7.10 -9.68
C LYS A 12 -15.47 -8.56 -9.67
N ASN A 13 -14.27 -8.80 -9.15
CA ASN A 13 -13.60 -10.11 -9.18
C ASN A 13 -13.30 -10.69 -7.80
N TYR A 14 -13.76 -10.04 -6.73
CA TYR A 14 -13.37 -10.41 -5.39
C TYR A 14 -14.46 -10.07 -4.38
N GLN A 15 -14.83 -11.03 -3.56
CA GLN A 15 -15.77 -10.86 -2.46
C GLN A 15 -15.14 -11.36 -1.16
N GLU A 16 -15.21 -10.57 -0.11
CA GLU A 16 -14.66 -10.90 1.20
C GLU A 16 -15.65 -10.58 2.31
N TYR A 17 -15.87 -11.54 3.19
CA TYR A 17 -16.60 -11.36 4.43
C TYR A 17 -15.60 -11.34 5.60
N ILE A 18 -15.59 -10.26 6.35
CA ILE A 18 -14.79 -10.14 7.57
C ILE A 18 -15.76 -10.16 8.74
N ILE A 19 -15.72 -11.25 9.52
CA ILE A 19 -16.55 -11.41 10.70
C ILE A 19 -15.67 -11.21 11.93
N ASN A 20 -16.05 -10.28 12.79
CA ASN A 20 -15.35 -10.03 14.05
C ASN A 20 -16.12 -10.71 15.18
N ILE A 21 -15.38 -11.33 16.12
CA ILE A 21 -15.98 -11.98 17.29
C ILE A 21 -16.75 -10.96 18.13
N ASP A 22 -16.15 -9.77 18.31
CA ASP A 22 -16.78 -8.67 19.01
C ASP A 22 -17.33 -7.63 18.03
N SER A 23 -18.45 -6.99 18.42
CA SER A 23 -19.00 -5.92 17.58
C SER A 23 -18.09 -4.70 17.55
N LEU A 24 -17.74 -4.25 16.34
CA LEU A 24 -17.01 -3.02 16.14
C LEU A 24 -17.93 -1.82 16.32
N VAL A 25 -17.40 -0.78 16.93
CA VAL A 25 -18.09 0.49 17.13
C VAL A 25 -17.53 1.52 16.15
N SER A 26 -18.37 1.99 15.25
CA SER A 26 -18.02 3.09 14.37
C SER A 26 -18.18 4.42 15.11
N TYR A 27 -17.09 5.08 15.42
CA TYR A 27 -17.07 6.44 15.91
C TYR A 27 -16.77 7.40 14.76
N ASN A 28 -17.70 8.30 14.45
CA ASN A 28 -17.40 9.44 13.57
C ASN A 28 -16.62 10.51 14.35
N PHE A 29 -15.45 10.16 14.85
CA PHE A 29 -14.54 11.13 15.44
C PHE A 29 -13.81 11.87 14.33
N LYS A 30 -14.17 13.12 14.10
CA LYS A 30 -13.25 14.07 13.47
C LYS A 30 -12.09 14.22 14.44
N ARG A 31 -10.98 13.52 14.17
CA ARG A 31 -9.73 13.72 14.91
C ARG A 31 -9.32 15.18 14.71
N LYS A 32 -9.53 16.02 15.72
CA LYS A 32 -8.82 17.30 15.80
C LYS A 32 -7.34 16.94 15.93
N GLY A 33 -6.61 17.17 14.85
CA GLY A 33 -5.16 16.94 14.85
C GLY A 33 -4.51 17.91 15.82
N THR A 34 -4.26 17.49 17.02
CA THR A 34 -3.25 18.13 17.87
C THR A 34 -1.92 17.66 17.30
N SER A 35 -1.21 18.55 16.62
CA SER A 35 0.18 18.32 16.23
C SER A 35 1.03 18.32 17.49
N LYS A 36 1.09 17.19 18.19
CA LYS A 36 2.13 16.98 19.20
C LYS A 36 3.44 16.80 18.43
N GLU A 37 4.47 17.52 18.85
CA GLU A 37 5.82 17.27 18.35
C GLU A 37 6.13 15.76 18.45
N ARG A 38 6.50 15.17 17.31
CA ARG A 38 6.82 13.74 17.27
C ARG A 38 8.21 13.55 17.87
N ARG A 39 8.28 12.97 19.06
CA ARG A 39 9.55 12.52 19.64
C ARG A 39 10.21 11.48 18.74
N SER A 40 11.53 11.51 18.63
CA SER A 40 12.30 10.47 17.95
C SER A 40 12.06 9.09 18.62
N PHE A 41 12.15 8.01 17.85
CA PHE A 41 12.04 6.65 18.40
C PHE A 41 13.08 6.39 19.50
N ASN A 42 14.27 6.99 19.37
CA ASN A 42 15.35 6.84 20.35
C ASN A 42 15.02 7.47 21.71
N ASP A 43 14.20 8.53 21.73
CA ASP A 43 13.81 9.30 22.92
C ASP A 43 12.61 8.68 23.66
N LEU A 44 12.07 7.57 23.15
CA LEU A 44 10.96 6.86 23.76
C LEU A 44 11.43 5.94 24.89
N THR A 45 10.61 5.80 25.92
CA THR A 45 10.81 4.78 26.96
C THR A 45 10.68 3.37 26.36
N THR A 46 11.19 2.36 27.04
CA THR A 46 11.12 0.96 26.61
C THR A 46 9.67 0.53 26.31
N ARG A 47 8.72 0.91 27.17
CA ARG A 47 7.30 0.61 26.98
C ARG A 47 6.74 1.29 25.73
N GLU A 48 7.02 2.58 25.53
CA GLU A 48 6.58 3.33 24.34
C GLU A 48 7.19 2.78 23.05
N LYS A 49 8.44 2.28 23.11
CA LYS A 49 9.09 1.60 21.98
C LYS A 49 8.34 0.32 21.60
N ILE A 50 7.99 -0.52 22.58
CA ILE A 50 7.22 -1.75 22.35
C ILE A 50 5.86 -1.40 21.72
N GLU A 51 5.10 -0.47 22.29
CA GLU A 51 3.81 -0.03 21.75
C GLU A 51 3.93 0.53 20.32
N SER A 52 5.00 1.26 20.03
CA SER A 52 5.29 1.81 18.70
C SER A 52 5.56 0.70 17.70
N LEU A 53 6.34 -0.32 18.07
CA LEU A 53 6.62 -1.48 17.22
C LEU A 53 5.36 -2.31 16.96
N GLU A 54 4.53 -2.55 17.96
CA GLU A 54 3.25 -3.26 17.79
C GLU A 54 2.30 -2.51 16.87
N LYS A 55 2.20 -1.17 16.99
CA LYS A 55 1.43 -0.34 16.07
C LYS A 55 1.96 -0.44 14.63
N LYS A 56 3.28 -0.44 14.47
CA LYS A 56 3.94 -0.60 13.18
C LYS A 56 3.66 -1.99 12.57
N MET A 57 3.73 -3.05 13.37
CA MET A 57 3.41 -4.42 12.91
C MET A 57 1.95 -4.54 12.47
N ARG A 58 1.00 -4.00 13.26
CA ARG A 58 -0.42 -3.96 12.86
C ARG A 58 -0.64 -3.22 11.56
N TYR A 59 -0.03 -2.05 11.41
CA TYR A 59 -0.08 -1.27 10.17
C TYR A 59 0.43 -2.07 8.96
N TYR A 60 1.56 -2.76 9.08
CA TYR A 60 2.07 -3.57 7.98
C TYR A 60 1.18 -4.77 7.65
N LYS A 61 0.60 -5.39 8.67
CA LYS A 61 -0.36 -6.48 8.47
C LYS A 61 -1.59 -5.98 7.69
N GLU A 62 -2.16 -4.85 8.09
CA GLU A 62 -3.30 -4.22 7.39
C GLU A 62 -2.93 -3.84 5.94
N LYS A 63 -1.75 -3.23 5.73
CA LYS A 63 -1.26 -2.87 4.40
C LYS A 63 -1.02 -4.09 3.50
N LYS A 64 -0.53 -5.18 4.05
CA LYS A 64 -0.39 -6.44 3.31
C LYS A 64 -1.74 -6.93 2.79
N PHE A 65 -2.77 -6.92 3.63
CA PHE A 65 -4.13 -7.31 3.22
C PHE A 65 -4.72 -6.32 2.20
N GLU A 66 -4.51 -5.03 2.37
CA GLU A 66 -4.95 -4.02 1.43
C GLU A 66 -4.33 -4.21 0.04
N ILE A 67 -3.01 -4.41 -0.02
CA ILE A 67 -2.30 -4.68 -1.28
C ILE A 67 -2.81 -5.96 -1.94
N ARG A 68 -2.99 -7.04 -1.15
CA ARG A 68 -3.57 -8.28 -1.66
C ARG A 68 -4.94 -8.05 -2.30
N ARG A 69 -5.84 -7.33 -1.63
CA ARG A 69 -7.15 -6.98 -2.19
C ARG A 69 -7.05 -6.22 -3.50
N TYR A 70 -6.13 -5.25 -3.59
CA TYR A 70 -5.91 -4.52 -4.84
C TYR A 70 -5.48 -5.44 -5.98
N ILE A 71 -4.63 -6.43 -5.70
CA ILE A 71 -4.22 -7.42 -6.68
C ILE A 71 -5.42 -8.27 -7.07
N ASP A 72 -6.09 -8.89 -6.10
CA ASP A 72 -7.22 -9.80 -6.33
C ASP A 72 -8.38 -9.12 -7.09
N CYS A 73 -8.65 -7.84 -6.79
CA CYS A 73 -9.69 -7.06 -7.46
C CYS A 73 -9.35 -6.67 -8.91
N ASN A 74 -8.08 -6.56 -9.26
CA ASN A 74 -7.64 -6.04 -10.56
C ASN A 74 -6.90 -7.08 -11.41
N TYR A 75 -6.61 -8.24 -10.86
CA TYR A 75 -5.98 -9.32 -11.60
C TYR A 75 -6.95 -9.87 -12.66
N VAL A 76 -6.45 -10.01 -13.89
CA VAL A 76 -7.17 -10.63 -15.00
C VAL A 76 -6.22 -11.63 -15.64
N ASP A 77 -6.66 -12.88 -15.77
CA ASP A 77 -5.89 -13.93 -16.42
C ASP A 77 -5.48 -13.50 -17.84
N ASN A 78 -4.25 -13.81 -18.21
CA ASN A 78 -3.64 -13.46 -19.50
C ASN A 78 -3.50 -11.96 -19.82
N MET A 79 -3.92 -11.06 -18.89
CA MET A 79 -3.77 -9.62 -19.03
C MET A 79 -2.96 -8.98 -17.90
N SER A 80 -2.44 -9.80 -17.00
CA SER A 80 -1.60 -9.35 -15.88
C SER A 80 -0.18 -9.88 -16.02
N SER A 81 0.81 -9.05 -15.78
CA SER A 81 2.22 -9.41 -15.91
C SER A 81 3.01 -8.94 -14.71
N PHE A 82 3.99 -9.73 -14.30
CA PHE A 82 5.01 -9.33 -13.34
C PHE A 82 6.23 -8.79 -14.10
N LEU A 83 6.68 -7.60 -13.75
CA LEU A 83 7.78 -6.94 -14.41
C LEU A 83 8.81 -6.48 -13.39
N THR A 84 10.07 -6.87 -13.59
CA THR A 84 11.21 -6.36 -12.83
C THR A 84 11.93 -5.31 -13.68
N LEU A 85 12.06 -4.11 -13.15
CA LEU A 85 12.78 -3.01 -13.77
C LEU A 85 14.05 -2.71 -12.98
N THR A 86 15.16 -2.54 -13.68
CA THR A 86 16.45 -2.16 -13.09
C THR A 86 16.94 -0.86 -13.74
N PHE A 87 17.64 -0.05 -12.95
CA PHE A 87 18.36 1.10 -13.51
C PHE A 87 19.72 0.67 -14.06
N ALA A 88 20.12 1.25 -15.18
CA ALA A 88 21.45 1.04 -15.73
C ALA A 88 22.55 1.56 -14.77
N GLU A 89 22.27 2.69 -14.12
CA GLU A 89 23.13 3.28 -13.10
C GLU A 89 22.70 2.82 -11.70
N ASN A 90 23.65 2.75 -10.76
CA ASN A 90 23.34 2.48 -9.36
C ASN A 90 22.76 3.74 -8.69
N ILE A 91 21.45 3.92 -8.78
CA ILE A 91 20.74 5.05 -8.17
C ILE A 91 20.50 4.76 -6.69
N LYS A 92 21.17 5.51 -5.80
CA LYS A 92 20.97 5.44 -4.35
C LYS A 92 19.90 6.44 -3.86
N ASP A 93 19.62 7.48 -4.63
CA ASP A 93 18.64 8.50 -4.29
C ASP A 93 17.22 8.03 -4.68
N VAL A 94 16.39 7.76 -3.67
CA VAL A 94 15.00 7.33 -3.84
C VAL A 94 14.15 8.41 -4.55
N ALA A 95 14.42 9.68 -4.34
CA ALA A 95 13.66 10.76 -5.00
C ALA A 95 13.95 10.77 -6.52
N ARG A 96 15.21 10.60 -6.91
CA ARG A 96 15.61 10.45 -8.32
C ARG A 96 14.97 9.19 -8.93
N ALA A 97 15.06 8.07 -8.22
CA ALA A 97 14.45 6.81 -8.67
C ALA A 97 12.94 6.95 -8.91
N ASN A 98 12.21 7.57 -7.98
CA ASN A 98 10.78 7.83 -8.11
C ASN A 98 10.44 8.73 -9.30
N LYS A 99 11.26 9.75 -9.56
CA LYS A 99 11.09 10.64 -10.72
C LYS A 99 11.23 9.89 -12.04
N GLU A 100 12.29 9.10 -12.17
CA GLU A 100 12.54 8.31 -13.39
C GLU A 100 11.46 7.25 -13.60
N PHE A 101 11.05 6.55 -12.56
CA PHE A 101 9.93 5.62 -12.61
C PHE A 101 8.62 6.29 -13.02
N THR A 102 8.33 7.45 -12.44
CA THR A 102 7.11 8.21 -12.80
C THR A 102 7.12 8.60 -14.28
N ASN A 103 8.27 9.04 -14.81
CA ASN A 103 8.42 9.38 -16.21
C ASN A 103 8.26 8.16 -17.13
N PHE A 104 8.81 7.01 -16.72
CA PHE A 104 8.62 5.74 -17.42
C PHE A 104 7.14 5.36 -17.48
N ILE A 105 6.43 5.36 -16.35
CA ILE A 105 5.01 5.01 -16.29
C ILE A 105 4.16 5.95 -17.14
N LYS A 106 4.43 7.26 -17.13
CA LYS A 106 3.72 8.22 -17.99
C LYS A 106 3.89 7.89 -19.48
N ARG A 107 5.09 7.54 -19.91
CA ARG A 107 5.36 7.13 -21.31
C ARG A 107 4.66 5.81 -21.64
N LEU A 108 4.75 4.82 -20.75
CA LEU A 108 4.10 3.53 -20.94
C LEU A 108 2.58 3.67 -21.03
N LYS A 109 1.95 4.44 -20.14
CA LYS A 109 0.50 4.70 -20.19
C LYS A 109 0.09 5.29 -21.53
N ARG A 110 0.77 6.34 -22.00
CA ARG A 110 0.47 6.96 -23.30
C ARG A 110 0.63 5.99 -24.47
N TYR A 111 1.66 5.14 -24.42
CA TYR A 111 1.89 4.14 -25.45
C TYR A 111 0.77 3.10 -25.49
N LEU A 112 0.37 2.57 -24.33
CA LEU A 112 -0.69 1.57 -24.21
C LEU A 112 -2.06 2.13 -24.60
N GLU A 113 -2.37 3.34 -24.15
CA GLU A 113 -3.62 4.03 -24.49
C GLU A 113 -3.71 4.29 -25.99
N LYS A 114 -2.64 4.85 -26.60
CA LYS A 114 -2.63 5.18 -28.03
C LYS A 114 -2.71 3.97 -28.96
N ASN A 115 -1.98 2.90 -28.63
CA ASN A 115 -1.82 1.77 -29.56
C ASN A 115 -2.80 0.62 -29.29
N TYR A 116 -3.27 0.49 -28.04
CA TYR A 116 -4.06 -0.68 -27.60
C TYR A 116 -5.33 -0.29 -26.87
N GLN A 117 -5.58 0.99 -26.60
CA GLN A 117 -6.73 1.48 -25.82
C GLN A 117 -6.81 0.84 -24.41
N ILE A 118 -5.66 0.52 -23.82
CA ILE A 118 -5.54 -0.12 -22.51
C ILE A 118 -5.24 0.96 -21.46
N ASP A 119 -6.05 1.02 -20.40
CA ASP A 119 -5.74 1.76 -19.19
C ASP A 119 -4.84 0.92 -18.26
N LEU A 120 -3.58 1.34 -18.13
CA LEU A 120 -2.60 0.64 -17.30
C LEU A 120 -2.90 0.81 -15.81
N LYS A 121 -3.22 -0.30 -15.15
CA LYS A 121 -3.21 -0.42 -13.68
C LYS A 121 -1.92 -1.09 -13.24
N TYR A 122 -1.30 -0.60 -12.18
CA TYR A 122 -0.05 -1.18 -11.69
C TYR A 122 0.09 -1.02 -10.17
N ILE A 123 0.88 -1.92 -9.60
CA ILE A 123 1.42 -1.83 -8.24
C ILE A 123 2.93 -1.96 -8.39
N ALA A 124 3.68 -1.08 -7.73
CA ALA A 124 5.13 -1.11 -7.76
C ALA A 124 5.72 -1.08 -6.35
N THR A 125 6.83 -1.76 -6.18
CA THR A 125 7.63 -1.75 -4.96
C THR A 125 9.09 -1.55 -5.29
N TRP A 126 9.82 -0.94 -4.38
CA TRP A 126 11.27 -0.79 -4.48
C TRP A 126 11.96 -1.93 -3.75
N GLU A 127 12.94 -2.49 -4.40
CA GLU A 127 13.85 -3.44 -3.79
C GLU A 127 15.27 -2.89 -3.86
N THR A 128 15.98 -2.94 -2.74
CA THR A 128 17.39 -2.57 -2.67
C THR A 128 18.22 -3.81 -2.91
N GLN A 129 18.92 -3.87 -4.02
CA GLN A 129 19.89 -4.94 -4.28
C GLN A 129 21.14 -4.70 -3.42
N GLN A 130 21.44 -5.64 -2.53
CA GLN A 130 22.76 -5.73 -1.93
C GLN A 130 23.67 -6.36 -2.99
N ARG A 131 24.42 -5.53 -3.69
CA ARG A 131 25.54 -6.02 -4.47
C ARG A 131 26.67 -6.32 -3.50
N GLY A 132 26.97 -7.63 -3.31
CA GLY A 132 28.16 -8.09 -2.63
C GLY A 132 29.42 -7.58 -3.29
#